data_51562d30a2763ef8c4cd09a6efb4feaf
#
_entry.id   51562d30a2763ef8c4cd09a6efb4feaf
#
_cell.length_a   1.000
_cell.length_b   1.000
_cell.length_c   1.000
_cell.angle_alpha   90.00
_cell.angle_beta   90.00
_cell.angle_gamma   90.00
#
_symmetry.space_group_name_H-M   'P 1'
#
loop_
_entity.id
_entity.type
_entity.pdbx_description
1 polymer ?
#
loop_
_entity_poly.entity_id
_entity_poly.type
_entity_poly.pdbx_seq_one_letter_code
_entity_poly.pdbx_strand_id
1 'polypeptide(L)'
;MKKTLWILLFLPMLSYGQGHGPQLKKIYDAELSSGHTYENLRYLCKEIGNRLSGSPGAAAAVDWTKQLMESYGFDTVYLQPVMVPHWERGGKDVVRVVNSKKQGTVELASLALGNTQGTGPKGLLGQVVEVKSLAALQGMGAQVKGKIVFFNGPMDPTKVDAFEAYSGAVGQRSSGAAEAAKLGAIGTIVRSMNNRVDGYAHTGNQRYAPNVPAIPALAISTQDAELLSALLADQSDLQLYLESYGEMKTEKLSYNVIGELRGTEKPEEIIAVGGHLDSWDVGEGAHDDGAGCMQGIEVLRLYKQLGWKPKRTLRAVMWMNEENGLRGGQEYARVAKERGEKHIAAIESDSGGFLPIGFSSTGTEAQRAKLASWADLLRPYQLWNLQKAGGGADIGPLRDQGTLLIGLLPDSQKYFIYHHTEADVFEAVDKRELELGAAGMAALVYLLDQEGIH
;
A
#
# COMPACT_ATOMS: atom_id res chain seq x y z
N MET A 1 52.05 -58.82 -8.53
CA MET A 1 51.31 -57.82 -7.78
C MET A 1 50.91 -56.69 -8.72
N LYS A 2 49.65 -56.65 -9.19
CA LYS A 2 49.14 -55.59 -10.07
C LYS A 2 48.54 -54.47 -9.22
N LYS A 3 49.11 -53.25 -9.30
CA LYS A 3 48.57 -52.07 -8.63
C LYS A 3 47.50 -51.43 -9.54
N THR A 4 46.24 -51.47 -9.13
CA THR A 4 45.14 -50.80 -9.81
C THR A 4 45.09 -49.34 -9.32
N LEU A 5 45.33 -48.41 -10.25
CA LEU A 5 45.25 -46.98 -10.01
C LEU A 5 43.80 -46.51 -10.21
N TRP A 6 43.14 -46.05 -9.16
CA TRP A 6 41.81 -45.41 -9.24
C TRP A 6 42.00 -43.93 -9.56
N ILE A 7 41.59 -43.53 -10.77
CA ILE A 7 41.51 -42.11 -11.14
C ILE A 7 40.14 -41.63 -10.71
N LEU A 8 40.05 -40.80 -9.67
CA LEU A 8 38.87 -40.06 -9.31
C LEU A 8 38.70 -38.89 -10.31
N LEU A 9 37.71 -39.02 -11.20
CA LEU A 9 37.23 -37.93 -12.06
C LEU A 9 36.43 -36.98 -11.17
N PHE A 10 37.01 -35.83 -10.80
CA PHE A 10 36.29 -34.69 -10.31
C PHE A 10 35.55 -34.04 -11.47
N LEU A 11 34.24 -34.29 -11.60
CA LEU A 11 33.37 -33.47 -12.43
C LEU A 11 33.17 -32.13 -11.71
N PRO A 12 33.49 -30.98 -12.34
CA PRO A 12 33.15 -29.71 -11.76
C PRO A 12 31.61 -29.59 -11.76
N MET A 13 31.00 -29.52 -10.58
CA MET A 13 29.66 -28.99 -10.45
C MET A 13 29.68 -27.52 -10.89
N LEU A 14 29.33 -27.26 -12.13
CA LEU A 14 29.02 -25.92 -12.62
C LEU A 14 27.79 -25.44 -11.84
N SER A 15 28.02 -24.62 -10.80
CA SER A 15 26.93 -23.94 -10.11
C SER A 15 26.34 -22.90 -11.06
N TYR A 16 25.15 -23.15 -11.54
CA TYR A 16 24.39 -22.20 -12.37
C TYR A 16 24.14 -20.82 -11.70
N GLY A 17 24.45 -20.68 -10.40
CA GLY A 17 24.29 -19.43 -9.67
C GLY A 17 25.42 -18.39 -9.82
N GLN A 18 26.60 -18.77 -10.35
CA GLN A 18 27.75 -17.84 -10.43
C GLN A 18 27.64 -16.84 -11.60
N GLY A 19 26.73 -17.01 -12.55
CA GLY A 19 26.60 -16.15 -13.73
C GLY A 19 25.93 -14.79 -13.49
N HIS A 20 25.03 -14.64 -12.50
CA HIS A 20 24.20 -13.43 -12.30
C HIS A 20 24.77 -12.40 -11.32
N GLY A 21 25.66 -12.80 -10.42
CA GLY A 21 26.23 -11.92 -9.39
C GLY A 21 26.80 -10.60 -9.91
N PRO A 22 27.63 -10.61 -10.96
CA PRO A 22 28.16 -9.37 -11.55
C PRO A 22 27.07 -8.43 -12.09
N GLN A 23 25.98 -8.95 -12.63
CA GLN A 23 24.87 -8.16 -13.16
C GLN A 23 24.04 -7.55 -12.01
N LEU A 24 23.76 -8.33 -10.96
CA LEU A 24 23.11 -7.80 -9.76
C LEU A 24 23.94 -6.66 -9.16
N LYS A 25 25.25 -6.85 -9.07
CA LYS A 25 26.15 -5.79 -8.60
C LYS A 25 26.06 -4.52 -9.46
N LYS A 26 25.98 -4.63 -10.79
CA LYS A 26 25.82 -3.47 -11.68
C LYS A 26 24.51 -2.73 -11.45
N ILE A 27 23.40 -3.45 -11.15
CA ILE A 27 22.11 -2.84 -10.80
C ILE A 27 22.27 -1.97 -9.53
N TYR A 28 22.83 -2.54 -8.47
CA TYR A 28 23.03 -1.82 -7.21
C TYR A 28 24.01 -0.66 -7.36
N ASP A 29 25.13 -0.85 -8.09
CA ASP A 29 26.08 0.22 -8.34
C ASP A 29 25.42 1.38 -9.11
N ALA A 30 24.60 1.08 -10.13
CA ALA A 30 23.92 2.08 -10.94
C ALA A 30 22.87 2.86 -10.13
N GLU A 31 22.00 2.16 -9.40
CA GLU A 31 21.00 2.82 -8.58
C GLU A 31 21.62 3.69 -7.50
N LEU A 32 22.53 3.14 -6.70
CA LEU A 32 23.11 3.84 -5.56
C LEU A 32 24.07 4.98 -5.92
N SER A 33 24.55 5.05 -7.16
CA SER A 33 25.43 6.14 -7.64
C SER A 33 24.72 7.17 -8.50
N SER A 34 23.66 6.79 -9.19
CA SER A 34 22.99 7.64 -10.19
C SER A 34 21.50 7.27 -10.39
N GLY A 35 20.87 6.71 -9.37
CA GLY A 35 19.43 6.45 -9.34
C GLY A 35 18.61 7.74 -9.35
N HIS A 36 17.40 7.66 -9.86
CA HIS A 36 16.46 8.76 -9.91
C HIS A 36 15.28 8.60 -8.96
N THR A 37 15.18 7.47 -8.27
CA THR A 37 14.04 7.11 -7.42
C THR A 37 13.71 8.21 -6.40
N TYR A 38 14.72 8.71 -5.68
CA TYR A 38 14.53 9.70 -4.62
C TYR A 38 14.13 11.10 -5.17
N GLU A 39 14.76 11.56 -6.24
CA GLU A 39 14.41 12.87 -6.82
C GLU A 39 13.04 12.84 -7.52
N ASN A 40 12.67 11.72 -8.12
CA ASN A 40 11.34 11.55 -8.68
C ASN A 40 10.27 11.54 -7.58
N LEU A 41 10.54 10.84 -6.46
CA LEU A 41 9.65 10.87 -5.28
C LEU A 41 9.52 12.29 -4.73
N ARG A 42 10.64 13.03 -4.63
CA ARG A 42 10.61 14.43 -4.20
C ARG A 42 9.66 15.26 -5.06
N TYR A 43 9.76 15.11 -6.40
CA TYR A 43 8.88 15.85 -7.29
C TYR A 43 7.41 15.46 -7.10
N LEU A 44 7.10 14.15 -7.03
CA LEU A 44 5.74 13.67 -6.83
C LEU A 44 5.13 14.23 -5.53
N CYS A 45 5.90 14.24 -4.44
CA CYS A 45 5.45 14.74 -3.14
C CYS A 45 5.35 16.28 -3.09
N LYS A 46 6.38 17.00 -3.56
CA LYS A 46 6.49 18.44 -3.32
C LYS A 46 5.83 19.29 -4.39
N GLU A 47 5.81 18.84 -5.63
CA GLU A 47 5.22 19.61 -6.74
C GLU A 47 3.77 19.17 -7.03
N ILE A 48 3.39 17.94 -6.72
CA ILE A 48 2.03 17.42 -6.92
C ILE A 48 1.31 17.26 -5.58
N GLY A 49 1.93 16.59 -4.60
CA GLY A 49 1.37 16.38 -3.27
C GLY A 49 0.35 15.24 -3.22
N ASN A 50 -0.67 15.40 -2.35
CA ASN A 50 -1.72 14.41 -2.22
C ASN A 50 -2.52 14.25 -3.51
N ARG A 51 -2.98 13.00 -3.74
CA ARG A 51 -3.47 12.62 -5.07
C ARG A 51 -4.58 11.56 -5.01
N LEU A 52 -5.53 11.74 -4.07
CA LEU A 52 -6.66 10.82 -3.95
C LEU A 52 -7.41 10.72 -5.30
N SER A 53 -7.79 9.52 -5.66
CA SER A 53 -8.41 9.24 -6.97
C SER A 53 -9.62 10.16 -7.23
N GLY A 54 -9.70 10.69 -8.45
CA GLY A 54 -10.70 11.69 -8.86
C GLY A 54 -10.32 13.15 -8.54
N SER A 55 -9.27 13.41 -7.74
CA SER A 55 -8.80 14.76 -7.43
C SER A 55 -7.97 15.40 -8.55
N PRO A 56 -7.76 16.73 -8.52
CA PRO A 56 -6.80 17.39 -9.41
C PRO A 56 -5.36 16.89 -9.22
N GLY A 57 -4.96 16.54 -7.98
CA GLY A 57 -3.65 15.97 -7.70
C GLY A 57 -3.44 14.62 -8.39
N ALA A 58 -4.44 13.73 -8.37
CA ALA A 58 -4.38 12.47 -9.11
C ALA A 58 -4.24 12.68 -10.63
N ALA A 59 -4.96 13.65 -11.20
CA ALA A 59 -4.84 13.97 -12.62
C ALA A 59 -3.44 14.49 -12.96
N ALA A 60 -2.88 15.39 -12.16
CA ALA A 60 -1.52 15.90 -12.32
C ALA A 60 -0.46 14.78 -12.20
N ALA A 61 -0.66 13.84 -11.27
CA ALA A 61 0.22 12.69 -11.12
C ALA A 61 0.21 11.77 -12.35
N VAL A 62 -0.97 11.51 -12.94
CA VAL A 62 -1.10 10.74 -14.20
C VAL A 62 -0.32 11.41 -15.34
N ASP A 63 -0.52 12.70 -15.54
CA ASP A 63 0.13 13.45 -16.62
C ASP A 63 1.65 13.49 -16.44
N TRP A 64 2.11 13.79 -15.24
CA TRP A 64 3.53 13.85 -14.93
C TRP A 64 4.22 12.48 -15.05
N THR A 65 3.62 11.44 -14.50
CA THR A 65 4.19 10.08 -14.53
C THR A 65 4.32 9.57 -15.97
N LYS A 66 3.31 9.86 -16.81
CA LYS A 66 3.39 9.55 -18.24
C LYS A 66 4.58 10.27 -18.90
N GLN A 67 4.73 11.58 -18.69
CA GLN A 67 5.83 12.36 -19.22
C GLN A 67 7.20 11.88 -18.71
N LEU A 68 7.26 11.49 -17.42
CA LEU A 68 8.48 10.94 -16.82
C LEU A 68 8.92 9.66 -17.54
N MET A 69 8.02 8.69 -17.72
CA MET A 69 8.30 7.44 -18.44
C MET A 69 8.69 7.68 -19.90
N GLU A 70 8.03 8.62 -20.58
CA GLU A 70 8.38 9.03 -21.94
C GLU A 70 9.79 9.65 -22.01
N SER A 71 10.16 10.47 -21.01
CA SER A 71 11.48 11.10 -20.94
C SER A 71 12.62 10.09 -20.76
N TYR A 72 12.35 8.96 -20.13
CA TYR A 72 13.29 7.84 -19.99
C TYR A 72 13.40 6.99 -21.26
N GLY A 73 12.59 7.30 -22.28
CA GLY A 73 12.63 6.61 -23.56
C GLY A 73 12.18 5.16 -23.48
N PHE A 74 11.13 4.87 -22.70
CA PHE A 74 10.49 3.55 -22.72
C PHE A 74 9.91 3.31 -24.12
N ASP A 75 9.87 2.05 -24.52
CA ASP A 75 9.46 1.69 -25.90
C ASP A 75 8.01 2.03 -26.18
N THR A 76 7.15 1.93 -25.15
CA THR A 76 5.74 2.32 -25.21
C THR A 76 5.34 2.93 -23.86
N VAL A 77 4.61 4.05 -23.90
CA VAL A 77 3.95 4.64 -22.73
C VAL A 77 2.51 4.97 -23.08
N TYR A 78 1.56 4.51 -22.27
CA TYR A 78 0.14 4.73 -22.54
C TYR A 78 -0.68 4.83 -21.25
N LEU A 79 -1.86 5.40 -21.38
CA LEU A 79 -2.86 5.55 -20.35
C LEU A 79 -3.96 4.49 -20.53
N GLN A 80 -4.22 3.69 -19.50
CA GLN A 80 -5.34 2.76 -19.48
C GLN A 80 -6.50 3.39 -18.70
N PRO A 81 -7.65 3.67 -19.36
CA PRO A 81 -8.75 4.36 -18.72
C PRO A 81 -9.42 3.51 -17.63
N VAL A 82 -9.79 4.16 -16.53
CA VAL A 82 -10.53 3.56 -15.42
C VAL A 82 -11.48 4.58 -14.80
N MET A 83 -12.73 4.20 -14.55
CA MET A 83 -13.68 5.01 -13.79
C MET A 83 -13.42 4.80 -12.29
N VAL A 84 -13.22 5.91 -11.56
CA VAL A 84 -12.88 5.87 -10.13
C VAL A 84 -13.89 6.63 -9.29
N PRO A 85 -14.13 6.20 -8.03
CA PRO A 85 -14.87 7.00 -7.06
C PRO A 85 -14.19 8.34 -6.86
N HIS A 86 -14.99 9.36 -6.62
CA HIS A 86 -14.52 10.69 -6.28
C HIS A 86 -15.13 11.10 -4.95
N TRP A 87 -14.34 11.03 -3.90
CA TRP A 87 -14.70 11.49 -2.57
C TRP A 87 -13.89 12.72 -2.21
N GLU A 88 -14.54 13.69 -1.57
CA GLU A 88 -13.90 14.91 -1.08
C GLU A 88 -14.13 15.06 0.43
N ARG A 89 -13.09 15.36 1.20
CA ARG A 89 -13.18 15.63 2.64
C ARG A 89 -13.97 16.91 2.93
N GLY A 90 -13.82 17.94 2.11
CA GLY A 90 -14.61 19.16 2.09
C GLY A 90 -14.22 20.22 3.12
N GLY A 91 -13.77 19.88 4.30
CA GLY A 91 -13.44 20.83 5.36
C GLY A 91 -12.64 20.24 6.51
N LYS A 92 -12.43 21.01 7.57
CA LYS A 92 -11.77 20.56 8.80
C LYS A 92 -12.69 19.61 9.56
N ASP A 93 -12.15 18.45 9.92
CA ASP A 93 -12.82 17.48 10.78
C ASP A 93 -12.66 17.87 12.26
N VAL A 94 -13.72 17.70 13.07
CA VAL A 94 -13.71 17.97 14.49
C VAL A 94 -14.34 16.82 15.26
N VAL A 95 -13.61 16.33 16.25
CA VAL A 95 -14.15 15.48 17.32
C VAL A 95 -13.90 16.17 18.66
N ARG A 96 -14.94 16.38 19.46
CA ARG A 96 -14.84 17.12 20.70
C ARG A 96 -15.66 16.46 21.81
N VAL A 97 -15.02 16.19 22.95
CA VAL A 97 -15.73 15.91 24.21
C VAL A 97 -16.34 17.21 24.71
N VAL A 98 -17.64 17.24 25.02
CA VAL A 98 -18.32 18.51 25.35
C VAL A 98 -18.76 18.65 26.81
N ASN A 99 -18.78 17.57 27.58
CA ASN A 99 -19.35 17.57 28.94
C ASN A 99 -18.49 16.87 30.00
N SER A 100 -17.18 16.75 29.81
CA SER A 100 -16.29 16.11 30.79
C SER A 100 -16.27 16.93 32.10
N LYS A 101 -16.64 16.31 33.22
CA LYS A 101 -16.57 16.93 34.56
C LYS A 101 -15.12 17.15 34.99
N LYS A 102 -14.17 16.38 34.46
CA LYS A 102 -12.75 16.43 34.83
C LYS A 102 -11.97 17.45 34.01
N GLN A 103 -12.27 17.57 32.70
CA GLN A 103 -11.48 18.39 31.78
C GLN A 103 -12.31 19.44 31.02
N GLY A 104 -13.63 19.47 31.20
CA GLY A 104 -14.50 20.36 30.43
C GLY A 104 -14.62 19.93 28.98
N THR A 105 -14.43 20.90 28.07
CA THR A 105 -14.44 20.61 26.61
C THR A 105 -13.03 20.28 26.15
N VAL A 106 -12.87 19.18 25.41
CA VAL A 106 -11.57 18.72 24.89
C VAL A 106 -11.72 18.40 23.41
N GLU A 107 -10.93 19.05 22.57
CA GLU A 107 -10.80 18.70 21.13
C GLU A 107 -9.81 17.56 20.97
N LEU A 108 -10.17 16.56 20.17
CA LEU A 108 -9.35 15.38 19.88
C LEU A 108 -8.82 15.50 18.46
N ALA A 109 -7.56 15.14 18.25
CA ALA A 109 -6.96 15.05 16.91
C ALA A 109 -7.74 14.03 16.06
N SER A 110 -8.31 14.47 14.95
CA SER A 110 -9.27 13.67 14.20
C SER A 110 -9.19 13.87 12.70
N LEU A 111 -9.51 12.80 11.96
CA LEU A 111 -9.70 12.80 10.50
C LEU A 111 -10.94 11.97 10.15
N ALA A 112 -11.80 12.48 9.27
CA ALA A 112 -12.86 11.67 8.68
C ALA A 112 -12.25 10.49 7.91
N LEU A 113 -12.87 9.33 8.01
CA LEU A 113 -12.50 8.19 7.19
C LEU A 113 -12.90 8.42 5.74
N GLY A 114 -12.10 7.91 4.82
CA GLY A 114 -12.40 7.98 3.40
C GLY A 114 -13.74 7.32 3.06
N ASN A 115 -14.42 7.84 2.05
CA ASN A 115 -15.76 7.45 1.62
C ASN A 115 -16.88 7.68 2.65
N THR A 116 -16.59 8.35 3.79
CA THR A 116 -17.63 8.65 4.79
C THR A 116 -18.56 9.77 4.33
N GLN A 117 -19.80 9.70 4.80
CA GLN A 117 -20.76 10.79 4.71
C GLN A 117 -20.53 11.75 5.87
N GLY A 118 -20.29 13.03 5.56
CA GLY A 118 -20.10 14.07 6.58
C GLY A 118 -21.38 14.44 7.33
N THR A 119 -21.20 15.08 8.49
CA THR A 119 -22.32 15.64 9.27
C THR A 119 -22.87 16.93 8.69
N GLY A 120 -22.07 17.61 7.87
CA GLY A 120 -22.29 19.02 7.50
C GLY A 120 -22.08 19.99 8.68
N PRO A 121 -22.37 21.30 8.48
CA PRO A 121 -22.04 22.37 9.43
C PRO A 121 -22.85 22.35 10.73
N LYS A 122 -23.93 21.58 10.79
CA LYS A 122 -24.72 21.41 12.03
C LYS A 122 -24.03 20.49 13.02
N GLY A 123 -23.12 19.65 12.54
CA GLY A 123 -22.48 18.62 13.33
C GLY A 123 -23.44 17.55 13.86
N LEU A 124 -22.91 16.69 14.68
CA LEU A 124 -23.64 15.61 15.34
C LEU A 124 -23.23 15.58 16.82
N LEU A 125 -24.23 15.64 17.71
CA LEU A 125 -24.02 15.49 19.16
C LEU A 125 -24.63 14.17 19.62
N GLY A 126 -23.88 13.36 20.37
CA GLY A 126 -24.37 12.10 20.90
C GLY A 126 -23.57 11.58 22.08
N GLN A 127 -24.24 10.75 22.92
CA GLN A 127 -23.55 10.00 23.96
C GLN A 127 -22.61 8.97 23.28
N VAL A 128 -21.40 8.82 23.82
CA VAL A 128 -20.43 7.85 23.30
C VAL A 128 -20.46 6.55 24.10
N VAL A 129 -20.27 5.43 23.38
CA VAL A 129 -20.05 4.11 23.98
C VAL A 129 -18.83 3.46 23.37
N GLU A 130 -17.96 2.90 24.22
CA GLU A 130 -16.73 2.26 23.79
C GLU A 130 -16.91 0.76 23.54
N VAL A 131 -16.33 0.26 22.44
CA VAL A 131 -16.20 -1.17 22.13
C VAL A 131 -14.77 -1.48 21.70
N LYS A 132 -14.29 -2.68 22.00
CA LYS A 132 -12.92 -3.11 21.67
C LYS A 132 -12.85 -3.98 20.40
N SER A 133 -13.99 -4.31 19.79
CA SER A 133 -14.06 -5.13 18.58
C SER A 133 -15.45 -5.10 17.94
N LEU A 134 -15.56 -5.58 16.71
CA LEU A 134 -16.84 -5.81 16.05
C LEU A 134 -17.70 -6.84 16.82
N ALA A 135 -17.09 -7.87 17.40
CA ALA A 135 -17.80 -8.85 18.23
C ALA A 135 -18.38 -8.21 19.50
N ALA A 136 -17.63 -7.32 20.16
CA ALA A 136 -18.12 -6.57 21.32
C ALA A 136 -19.30 -5.66 20.93
N LEU A 137 -19.25 -5.01 19.76
CA LEU A 137 -20.38 -4.22 19.24
C LEU A 137 -21.64 -5.07 19.08
N GLN A 138 -21.54 -6.24 18.48
CA GLN A 138 -22.69 -7.15 18.32
C GLN A 138 -23.29 -7.56 19.67
N GLY A 139 -22.44 -7.77 20.68
CA GLY A 139 -22.88 -8.08 22.05
C GLY A 139 -23.65 -6.93 22.75
N MET A 140 -23.43 -5.68 22.33
CA MET A 140 -24.19 -4.53 22.86
C MET A 140 -25.61 -4.42 22.27
N GLY A 141 -25.82 -4.88 21.04
CA GLY A 141 -27.11 -4.86 20.37
C GLY A 141 -27.78 -3.47 20.41
N ALA A 142 -29.03 -3.39 20.86
CA ALA A 142 -29.81 -2.16 20.89
C ALA A 142 -29.26 -1.06 21.83
N GLN A 143 -28.27 -1.34 22.68
CA GLN A 143 -27.68 -0.35 23.60
C GLN A 143 -26.95 0.76 22.89
N VAL A 144 -26.53 0.55 21.63
CA VAL A 144 -25.84 1.55 20.80
C VAL A 144 -26.80 2.47 20.02
N LYS A 145 -28.11 2.17 20.04
CA LYS A 145 -29.09 2.98 19.31
C LYS A 145 -29.10 4.42 19.76
N GLY A 146 -28.96 5.34 18.79
CA GLY A 146 -28.91 6.79 19.04
C GLY A 146 -27.60 7.27 19.66
N LYS A 147 -26.56 6.46 19.70
CA LYS A 147 -25.27 6.80 20.28
C LYS A 147 -24.17 6.84 19.22
N ILE A 148 -23.02 7.42 19.59
CA ILE A 148 -21.76 7.36 18.85
C ILE A 148 -20.98 6.17 19.37
N VAL A 149 -20.55 5.27 18.48
CA VAL A 149 -19.74 4.10 18.84
C VAL A 149 -18.26 4.44 18.70
N PHE A 150 -17.51 4.27 19.78
CA PHE A 150 -16.06 4.38 19.80
C PHE A 150 -15.43 3.00 19.71
N PHE A 151 -14.84 2.69 18.56
CA PHE A 151 -14.04 1.49 18.34
C PHE A 151 -12.61 1.73 18.85
N ASN A 152 -12.23 1.08 19.94
CA ASN A 152 -10.95 1.28 20.61
C ASN A 152 -10.15 -0.03 20.77
N GLY A 153 -10.26 -0.94 19.81
CA GLY A 153 -9.39 -2.12 19.75
C GLY A 153 -8.01 -1.73 19.20
N PRO A 154 -6.93 -1.85 19.98
CA PRO A 154 -5.59 -1.55 19.47
C PRO A 154 -5.11 -2.61 18.48
N MET A 155 -4.12 -2.27 17.67
CA MET A 155 -3.29 -3.26 16.98
C MET A 155 -2.59 -4.13 18.03
N ASP A 156 -2.50 -5.45 17.80
CA ASP A 156 -1.92 -6.39 18.77
C ASP A 156 -0.40 -6.14 18.95
N PRO A 157 0.05 -5.63 20.12
CA PRO A 157 1.45 -5.28 20.33
C PRO A 157 2.37 -6.50 20.46
N THR A 158 1.82 -7.71 20.52
CA THR A 158 2.61 -8.95 20.61
C THR A 158 3.03 -9.47 19.23
N LYS A 159 2.48 -8.89 18.16
CA LYS A 159 2.84 -9.25 16.78
C LYS A 159 4.14 -8.56 16.37
N VAL A 160 5.11 -9.35 15.95
CA VAL A 160 6.39 -8.85 15.42
C VAL A 160 6.17 -8.22 14.03
N ASP A 161 5.34 -8.83 13.20
CA ASP A 161 4.94 -8.28 11.90
C ASP A 161 3.83 -7.25 12.12
N ALA A 162 4.11 -5.98 11.81
CA ALA A 162 3.17 -4.89 11.99
C ALA A 162 1.92 -5.04 11.10
N PHE A 163 2.03 -5.66 9.91
CA PHE A 163 0.88 -5.93 9.04
C PHE A 163 -0.04 -7.03 9.60
N GLU A 164 0.49 -8.02 10.36
CA GLU A 164 -0.36 -8.96 11.09
C GLU A 164 -1.16 -8.25 12.19
N ALA A 165 -0.52 -7.34 12.92
CA ALA A 165 -1.20 -6.54 13.94
C ALA A 165 -2.31 -5.66 13.33
N TYR A 166 -2.02 -5.00 12.20
CA TYR A 166 -2.96 -4.21 11.43
C TYR A 166 -4.15 -5.03 10.94
N SER A 167 -3.90 -6.19 10.34
CA SER A 167 -4.95 -7.07 9.83
C SER A 167 -5.95 -7.50 10.91
N GLY A 168 -5.50 -7.64 12.15
CA GLY A 168 -6.36 -7.94 13.29
C GLY A 168 -7.26 -6.78 13.74
N ALA A 169 -6.90 -5.54 13.45
CA ALA A 169 -7.59 -4.35 13.94
C ALA A 169 -8.41 -3.61 12.86
N VAL A 170 -7.96 -3.63 11.61
CA VAL A 170 -8.48 -2.79 10.51
C VAL A 170 -9.98 -2.95 10.24
N GLY A 171 -10.57 -4.09 10.58
CA GLY A 171 -12.00 -4.32 10.44
C GLY A 171 -12.88 -3.29 11.17
N GLN A 172 -12.40 -2.73 12.29
CA GLN A 172 -13.08 -1.69 13.04
C GLN A 172 -13.16 -0.37 12.24
N ARG A 173 -12.11 -0.04 11.47
CA ARG A 173 -12.07 1.11 10.58
C ARG A 173 -12.92 0.88 9.33
N SER A 174 -12.67 -0.22 8.63
CA SER A 174 -13.25 -0.45 7.30
C SER A 174 -14.73 -0.84 7.28
N SER A 175 -15.24 -1.44 8.37
CA SER A 175 -16.61 -1.95 8.46
C SER A 175 -17.38 -1.45 9.68
N GLY A 176 -16.70 -0.84 10.65
CA GLY A 176 -17.29 -0.47 11.95
C GLY A 176 -18.51 0.42 11.82
N ALA A 177 -18.47 1.44 10.96
CA ALA A 177 -19.61 2.34 10.76
C ALA A 177 -20.83 1.62 10.18
N ALA A 178 -20.64 0.73 9.21
CA ALA A 178 -21.72 -0.06 8.64
C ALA A 178 -22.35 -1.00 9.69
N GLU A 179 -21.53 -1.67 10.49
CA GLU A 179 -22.02 -2.59 11.54
C GLU A 179 -22.72 -1.82 12.68
N ALA A 180 -22.20 -0.67 13.07
CA ALA A 180 -22.84 0.18 14.07
C ALA A 180 -24.19 0.77 13.59
N ALA A 181 -24.26 1.18 12.33
CA ALA A 181 -25.48 1.72 11.72
C ALA A 181 -26.61 0.68 11.68
N LYS A 182 -26.30 -0.60 11.42
CA LYS A 182 -27.29 -1.71 11.49
C LYS A 182 -27.97 -1.81 12.86
N LEU A 183 -27.26 -1.43 13.92
CA LEU A 183 -27.75 -1.43 15.29
C LEU A 183 -28.34 -0.06 15.72
N GLY A 184 -28.42 0.90 14.80
CA GLY A 184 -29.04 2.21 15.01
C GLY A 184 -28.10 3.25 15.66
N ALA A 185 -26.79 3.07 15.63
CA ALA A 185 -25.83 4.11 15.96
C ALA A 185 -25.96 5.31 15.02
N ILE A 186 -25.61 6.50 15.49
CA ILE A 186 -25.73 7.76 14.73
C ILE A 186 -24.40 8.28 14.19
N GLY A 187 -23.28 7.73 14.66
CA GLY A 187 -21.92 8.05 14.21
C GLY A 187 -20.92 7.08 14.82
N THR A 188 -19.71 7.10 14.29
CA THR A 188 -18.60 6.30 14.83
C THR A 188 -17.31 7.10 14.89
N ILE A 189 -16.49 6.78 15.88
CA ILE A 189 -15.09 7.14 15.90
C ILE A 189 -14.27 5.86 16.08
N VAL A 190 -13.05 5.84 15.53
CA VAL A 190 -12.14 4.70 15.62
C VAL A 190 -10.76 5.15 16.08
N ARG A 191 -10.15 4.35 16.96
CA ARG A 191 -8.73 4.48 17.29
C ARG A 191 -7.90 4.32 16.02
N SER A 192 -6.95 5.19 15.78
CA SER A 192 -6.01 5.12 14.65
C SER A 192 -5.23 3.81 14.63
N MET A 193 -4.98 3.29 13.44
CA MET A 193 -4.26 2.03 13.20
C MET A 193 -2.75 2.28 13.30
N ASN A 194 -2.23 2.30 14.52
CA ASN A 194 -0.81 2.52 14.82
C ASN A 194 -0.40 1.70 16.05
N ASN A 195 0.83 1.19 16.06
CA ASN A 195 1.45 0.52 17.22
C ASN A 195 2.05 1.49 18.24
N ARG A 196 2.16 2.78 17.88
CA ARG A 196 2.63 3.84 18.79
C ARG A 196 1.46 4.58 19.42
N VAL A 197 1.74 5.24 20.54
CA VAL A 197 0.85 6.23 21.12
C VAL A 197 1.38 7.61 20.71
N ASP A 198 0.66 8.27 19.81
CA ASP A 198 1.00 9.59 19.29
C ASP A 198 -0.26 10.43 18.98
N GLY A 199 -0.05 11.67 18.54
CA GLY A 199 -1.12 12.63 18.27
C GLY A 199 -1.66 12.63 16.83
N TYR A 200 -1.22 11.71 15.96
CA TYR A 200 -1.70 11.67 14.58
C TYR A 200 -2.97 10.84 14.45
N ALA A 201 -3.98 11.39 13.77
CA ALA A 201 -5.15 10.63 13.35
C ALA A 201 -4.88 9.97 12.00
N HIS A 202 -5.28 8.70 11.84
CA HIS A 202 -5.09 7.91 10.62
C HIS A 202 -6.42 7.74 9.91
N THR A 203 -6.54 8.26 8.70
CA THR A 203 -7.70 8.02 7.84
C THR A 203 -7.69 6.60 7.26
N GLY A 204 -8.40 6.37 6.21
CA GLY A 204 -8.43 5.11 5.46
C GLY A 204 -9.86 4.75 5.04
N ASN A 205 -9.97 3.80 4.14
CA ASN A 205 -11.22 3.43 3.51
C ASN A 205 -12.24 2.87 4.50
N GLN A 206 -13.46 3.43 4.47
CA GLN A 206 -14.65 2.94 5.16
C GLN A 206 -15.67 2.50 4.10
N ARG A 207 -16.35 1.37 4.32
CA ARG A 207 -17.32 0.79 3.39
C ARG A 207 -18.71 0.78 4.03
N TYR A 208 -19.68 1.40 3.36
CA TYR A 208 -21.08 1.27 3.75
C TYR A 208 -21.69 0.00 3.16
N ALA A 209 -22.62 -0.60 3.90
CA ALA A 209 -23.39 -1.73 3.41
C ALA A 209 -24.61 -1.23 2.63
N PRO A 210 -25.06 -1.95 1.57
CA PRO A 210 -26.31 -1.65 0.88
C PRO A 210 -27.50 -1.65 1.86
N ASN A 211 -28.42 -0.70 1.68
CA ASN A 211 -29.64 -0.58 2.50
C ASN A 211 -29.41 -0.28 3.99
N VAL A 212 -28.21 0.17 4.38
CA VAL A 212 -27.89 0.65 5.72
C VAL A 212 -27.62 2.15 5.65
N PRO A 213 -28.17 2.97 6.57
CA PRO A 213 -27.90 4.40 6.57
C PRO A 213 -26.40 4.68 6.64
N ALA A 214 -25.91 5.59 5.80
CA ALA A 214 -24.56 6.11 5.93
C ALA A 214 -24.49 7.02 7.17
N ILE A 215 -23.63 6.70 8.12
CA ILE A 215 -23.39 7.49 9.32
C ILE A 215 -21.96 8.06 9.30
N PRO A 216 -21.71 9.25 9.89
CA PRO A 216 -20.37 9.81 9.96
C PRO A 216 -19.39 8.87 10.66
N ALA A 217 -18.18 8.76 10.10
CA ALA A 217 -17.11 7.93 10.64
C ALA A 217 -15.79 8.70 10.62
N LEU A 218 -15.17 8.87 11.79
CA LEU A 218 -13.91 9.57 11.94
C LEU A 218 -12.91 8.71 12.73
N ALA A 219 -11.62 8.90 12.46
CA ALA A 219 -10.55 8.38 13.29
C ALA A 219 -10.09 9.44 14.29
N ILE A 220 -9.61 9.02 15.45
CA ILE A 220 -8.91 9.86 16.41
C ILE A 220 -7.50 9.30 16.67
N SER A 221 -6.58 10.15 17.11
CA SER A 221 -5.22 9.72 17.42
C SER A 221 -5.20 8.60 18.48
N THR A 222 -4.15 7.83 18.53
CA THR A 222 -3.98 6.80 19.56
C THR A 222 -3.86 7.40 20.94
N GLN A 223 -3.22 8.56 21.06
CA GLN A 223 -3.14 9.32 22.32
C GLN A 223 -4.51 9.78 22.81
N ASP A 224 -5.33 10.30 21.91
CA ASP A 224 -6.69 10.76 22.25
C ASP A 224 -7.65 9.60 22.50
N ALA A 225 -7.40 8.46 21.88
CA ALA A 225 -8.14 7.22 22.16
C ALA A 225 -7.90 6.73 23.61
N GLU A 226 -6.66 6.80 24.11
CA GLU A 226 -6.35 6.54 25.52
C GLU A 226 -7.02 7.56 26.44
N LEU A 227 -6.95 8.85 26.11
CA LEU A 227 -7.60 9.91 26.86
C LEU A 227 -9.11 9.69 26.96
N LEU A 228 -9.78 9.48 25.82
CA LEU A 228 -11.22 9.27 25.78
C LEU A 228 -11.66 8.03 26.56
N SER A 229 -10.90 6.93 26.45
CA SER A 229 -11.18 5.71 27.22
C SER A 229 -11.07 5.96 28.74
N ALA A 230 -10.06 6.71 29.18
CA ALA A 230 -9.90 7.09 30.59
C ALA A 230 -11.05 7.99 31.08
N LEU A 231 -11.47 8.97 30.26
CA LEU A 231 -12.62 9.83 30.59
C LEU A 231 -13.94 9.03 30.68
N LEU A 232 -14.14 8.04 29.81
CA LEU A 232 -15.31 7.16 29.84
C LEU A 232 -15.34 6.25 31.06
N ALA A 233 -14.19 5.80 31.54
CA ALA A 233 -14.10 5.03 32.78
C ALA A 233 -14.52 5.85 34.01
N ASP A 234 -14.23 7.15 34.00
CA ASP A 234 -14.61 8.08 35.08
C ASP A 234 -16.07 8.59 34.92
N GLN A 235 -16.57 8.71 33.69
CA GLN A 235 -17.86 9.32 33.38
C GLN A 235 -18.53 8.62 32.17
N SER A 236 -19.51 7.76 32.42
CA SER A 236 -20.17 6.94 31.38
C SER A 236 -21.18 7.69 30.50
N ASP A 237 -21.56 8.93 30.88
CA ASP A 237 -22.51 9.77 30.16
C ASP A 237 -21.84 10.84 29.28
N LEU A 238 -20.57 10.63 28.93
CA LEU A 238 -19.84 11.53 28.03
C LEU A 238 -20.55 11.70 26.68
N GLN A 239 -20.52 12.93 26.19
CA GLN A 239 -21.02 13.31 24.88
C GLN A 239 -19.88 13.79 23.99
N LEU A 240 -19.95 13.36 22.73
CA LEU A 240 -19.09 13.85 21.65
C LEU A 240 -19.88 14.72 20.69
N TYR A 241 -19.24 15.79 20.25
CA TYR A 241 -19.62 16.55 19.07
C TYR A 241 -18.70 16.17 17.92
N LEU A 242 -19.30 15.77 16.79
CA LEU A 242 -18.62 15.45 15.54
C LEU A 242 -19.00 16.46 14.48
N GLU A 243 -18.02 16.95 13.71
CA GLU A 243 -18.26 17.78 12.53
C GLU A 243 -17.32 17.31 11.43
N SER A 244 -17.87 17.02 10.25
CA SER A 244 -17.14 16.59 9.07
C SER A 244 -17.92 16.89 7.81
N TYR A 245 -17.23 16.98 6.68
CA TYR A 245 -17.82 17.45 5.42
C TYR A 245 -17.67 16.46 4.27
N GLY A 246 -17.16 15.25 4.57
CA GLY A 246 -16.94 14.21 3.56
C GLY A 246 -18.15 13.94 2.68
N GLU A 247 -17.95 13.94 1.38
CA GLU A 247 -19.02 13.74 0.41
C GLU A 247 -18.54 12.92 -0.80
N MET A 248 -19.31 11.90 -1.15
CA MET A 248 -19.10 11.18 -2.41
C MET A 248 -19.66 12.00 -3.55
N LYS A 249 -18.81 12.33 -4.52
CA LYS A 249 -19.16 13.03 -5.76
C LYS A 249 -19.42 12.05 -6.89
N THR A 250 -19.72 12.57 -8.09
CA THR A 250 -19.82 11.77 -9.31
C THR A 250 -18.48 11.14 -9.65
N GLU A 251 -18.48 9.85 -10.02
CA GLU A 251 -17.29 9.13 -10.48
C GLU A 251 -16.58 9.90 -11.59
N LYS A 252 -15.25 9.82 -11.63
CA LYS A 252 -14.43 10.46 -12.64
C LYS A 252 -13.65 9.45 -13.46
N LEU A 253 -13.37 9.81 -14.70
CA LEU A 253 -12.39 9.11 -15.53
C LEU A 253 -10.98 9.44 -15.04
N SER A 254 -10.21 8.42 -14.78
CA SER A 254 -8.77 8.47 -14.46
C SER A 254 -8.04 7.38 -15.23
N TYR A 255 -6.77 7.12 -14.92
CA TYR A 255 -5.97 6.21 -15.72
C TYR A 255 -4.91 5.49 -14.85
N ASN A 256 -4.71 4.19 -15.15
CA ASN A 256 -3.43 3.55 -14.86
C ASN A 256 -2.39 4.09 -15.85
N VAL A 257 -1.18 4.40 -15.39
CA VAL A 257 -0.08 4.82 -16.25
C VAL A 257 0.83 3.62 -16.50
N ILE A 258 1.05 3.27 -17.75
CA ILE A 258 1.75 2.05 -18.14
C ILE A 258 2.91 2.38 -19.07
N GLY A 259 4.12 1.91 -18.70
CA GLY A 259 5.32 2.02 -19.51
C GLY A 259 5.94 0.65 -19.77
N GLU A 260 6.50 0.42 -20.96
CA GLU A 260 7.03 -0.88 -21.35
C GLU A 260 8.43 -0.79 -21.96
N LEU A 261 9.24 -1.82 -21.69
CA LEU A 261 10.39 -2.23 -22.48
C LEU A 261 10.06 -3.57 -23.12
N ARG A 262 10.00 -3.61 -24.44
CA ARG A 262 9.60 -4.81 -25.18
C ARG A 262 10.68 -5.89 -25.12
N GLY A 263 10.25 -7.11 -24.84
CA GLY A 263 11.10 -8.29 -24.82
C GLY A 263 11.65 -8.63 -26.21
N THR A 264 12.89 -9.14 -26.25
CA THR A 264 13.59 -9.49 -27.49
C THR A 264 13.49 -10.97 -27.85
N GLU A 265 13.27 -11.85 -26.87
CA GLU A 265 13.20 -13.30 -27.07
C GLU A 265 11.77 -13.85 -26.85
N LYS A 266 11.07 -13.33 -25.83
CA LYS A 266 9.73 -13.76 -25.41
C LYS A 266 8.84 -12.54 -25.12
N PRO A 267 8.56 -11.70 -26.14
CA PRO A 267 7.81 -10.46 -25.94
C PRO A 267 6.38 -10.65 -25.45
N GLU A 268 5.82 -11.87 -25.60
CA GLU A 268 4.48 -12.23 -25.11
C GLU A 268 4.45 -12.54 -23.60
N GLU A 269 5.61 -12.82 -22.97
CA GLU A 269 5.71 -13.02 -21.53
C GLU A 269 5.98 -11.67 -20.87
N ILE A 270 5.09 -11.29 -19.94
CA ILE A 270 5.13 -9.98 -19.27
C ILE A 270 5.57 -10.18 -17.82
N ILE A 271 6.47 -9.32 -17.36
CA ILE A 271 6.79 -9.09 -15.96
C ILE A 271 6.31 -7.68 -15.62
N ALA A 272 5.23 -7.58 -14.85
CA ALA A 272 4.72 -6.30 -14.37
C ALA A 272 5.39 -5.89 -13.06
N VAL A 273 5.61 -4.59 -12.85
CA VAL A 273 6.23 -4.04 -11.64
C VAL A 273 5.67 -2.66 -11.37
N GLY A 274 5.34 -2.34 -10.11
CA GLY A 274 4.83 -1.00 -9.78
C GLY A 274 4.29 -0.85 -8.38
N GLY A 275 3.42 0.13 -8.22
CA GLY A 275 2.69 0.51 -7.04
C GLY A 275 1.46 1.34 -7.41
N HIS A 276 0.68 1.80 -6.43
CA HIS A 276 -0.48 2.63 -6.73
C HIS A 276 -0.14 4.13 -6.76
N LEU A 277 -0.71 4.82 -7.75
CA LEU A 277 -0.38 6.22 -8.00
C LEU A 277 -1.17 7.18 -7.12
N ASP A 278 -2.37 6.81 -6.70
CA ASP A 278 -3.16 7.63 -5.79
C ASP A 278 -2.62 7.55 -4.36
N SER A 279 -3.02 8.49 -3.53
CA SER A 279 -2.73 8.53 -2.09
C SER A 279 -3.91 9.17 -1.37
N TRP A 280 -3.96 9.07 -0.04
CA TRP A 280 -4.92 9.85 0.73
C TRP A 280 -4.72 11.35 0.53
N ASP A 281 -5.77 12.11 0.85
CA ASP A 281 -5.85 13.57 0.75
C ASP A 281 -5.17 14.31 1.92
N VAL A 282 -4.44 13.58 2.75
CA VAL A 282 -3.62 14.07 3.86
C VAL A 282 -2.18 13.62 3.67
N GLY A 283 -1.23 14.44 4.12
CA GLY A 283 0.18 14.17 3.83
C GLY A 283 0.52 14.41 2.35
N GLU A 284 1.52 13.71 1.86
CA GLU A 284 2.02 13.77 0.47
C GLU A 284 2.01 12.40 -0.20
N GLY A 285 1.63 11.33 0.52
CA GLY A 285 1.67 9.96 0.03
C GLY A 285 3.08 9.52 -0.38
N ALA A 286 4.07 9.78 0.49
CA ALA A 286 5.46 9.50 0.18
C ALA A 286 5.80 8.02 0.34
N HIS A 287 5.41 7.42 1.48
CA HIS A 287 5.53 5.98 1.70
C HIS A 287 4.36 5.22 1.06
N ASP A 288 3.16 5.82 1.01
CA ASP A 288 1.91 5.22 0.61
C ASP A 288 1.25 5.98 -0.57
N ASP A 289 1.53 5.69 -1.88
CA ASP A 289 2.55 4.75 -2.34
C ASP A 289 3.45 5.38 -3.42
N GLY A 290 3.86 6.66 -3.19
CA GLY A 290 4.86 7.31 -4.05
C GLY A 290 6.16 6.51 -4.13
N ALA A 291 6.58 5.90 -3.02
CA ALA A 291 7.79 5.08 -2.94
C ALA A 291 7.74 3.90 -3.92
N GLY A 292 6.67 3.10 -3.90
CA GLY A 292 6.53 1.94 -4.78
C GLY A 292 6.40 2.32 -6.24
N CYS A 293 5.66 3.40 -6.53
CA CYS A 293 5.58 3.95 -7.88
C CYS A 293 6.97 4.27 -8.44
N MET A 294 7.78 5.02 -7.70
CA MET A 294 9.10 5.44 -8.18
C MET A 294 10.08 4.26 -8.26
N GLN A 295 10.01 3.31 -7.34
CA GLN A 295 10.77 2.06 -7.41
C GLN A 295 10.41 1.25 -8.67
N GLY A 296 9.12 1.14 -9.00
CA GLY A 296 8.65 0.42 -10.20
C GLY A 296 9.13 1.03 -11.52
N ILE A 297 9.08 2.37 -11.64
CA ILE A 297 9.59 3.08 -12.82
C ILE A 297 11.10 2.91 -12.95
N GLU A 298 11.81 2.98 -11.84
CA GLU A 298 13.26 2.89 -11.79
C GLU A 298 13.79 1.55 -12.30
N VAL A 299 13.07 0.46 -12.09
CA VAL A 299 13.43 -0.86 -12.64
C VAL A 299 13.65 -0.78 -14.15
N LEU A 300 12.72 -0.18 -14.88
CA LEU A 300 12.83 -0.05 -16.34
C LEU A 300 13.89 0.97 -16.74
N ARG A 301 14.00 2.08 -15.99
CA ARG A 301 15.03 3.10 -16.22
C ARG A 301 16.44 2.53 -16.09
N LEU A 302 16.67 1.65 -15.09
CA LEU A 302 17.97 0.99 -14.89
C LEU A 302 18.34 0.08 -16.08
N TYR A 303 17.38 -0.66 -16.66
CA TYR A 303 17.62 -1.42 -17.89
C TYR A 303 18.09 -0.51 -19.04
N LYS A 304 17.44 0.64 -19.21
CA LYS A 304 17.84 1.63 -20.25
C LYS A 304 19.24 2.19 -19.97
N GLN A 305 19.50 2.60 -18.72
CA GLN A 305 20.81 3.15 -18.30
C GLN A 305 21.95 2.16 -18.51
N LEU A 306 21.74 0.87 -18.20
CA LEU A 306 22.72 -0.19 -18.35
C LEU A 306 22.85 -0.68 -19.82
N GLY A 307 22.03 -0.16 -20.73
CA GLY A 307 22.00 -0.58 -22.13
C GLY A 307 21.49 -1.99 -22.33
N TRP A 308 20.72 -2.53 -21.36
CA TRP A 308 20.19 -3.87 -21.44
C TRP A 308 18.89 -3.94 -22.23
N LYS A 309 18.74 -5.01 -22.98
CA LYS A 309 17.48 -5.35 -23.65
C LYS A 309 16.88 -6.56 -22.93
N PRO A 310 15.66 -6.45 -22.42
CA PRO A 310 15.05 -7.55 -21.72
C PRO A 310 14.72 -8.69 -22.68
N LYS A 311 14.71 -9.91 -22.21
CA LYS A 311 14.23 -11.10 -22.96
C LYS A 311 12.71 -11.11 -23.04
N ARG A 312 12.06 -10.73 -21.93
CA ARG A 312 10.61 -10.65 -21.74
C ARG A 312 10.18 -9.20 -21.70
N THR A 313 8.94 -8.91 -21.97
CA THR A 313 8.42 -7.55 -21.82
C THR A 313 8.37 -7.17 -20.34
N LEU A 314 9.07 -6.08 -19.99
CA LEU A 314 9.00 -5.46 -18.67
C LEU A 314 7.97 -4.35 -18.74
N ARG A 315 7.06 -4.32 -17.79
CA ARG A 315 5.96 -3.35 -17.74
C ARG A 315 5.91 -2.67 -16.38
N ALA A 316 6.18 -1.37 -16.33
CA ALA A 316 5.90 -0.54 -15.17
C ALA A 316 4.44 -0.15 -15.18
N VAL A 317 3.72 -0.34 -14.08
CA VAL A 317 2.29 -0.02 -13.93
C VAL A 317 2.11 0.79 -12.66
N MET A 318 1.59 2.00 -12.81
CA MET A 318 1.17 2.86 -11.71
C MET A 318 -0.35 2.78 -11.65
N TRP A 319 -0.85 1.93 -10.75
CA TRP A 319 -2.29 1.68 -10.61
C TRP A 319 -2.99 2.89 -10.00
N MET A 320 -4.24 3.09 -10.35
CA MET A 320 -5.05 4.18 -9.84
C MET A 320 -6.21 3.65 -8.99
N ASN A 321 -6.47 4.29 -7.85
CA ASN A 321 -7.59 3.99 -6.98
C ASN A 321 -7.41 2.74 -6.11
N GLU A 322 -6.23 2.51 -5.57
CA GLU A 322 -6.03 1.50 -4.53
C GLU A 322 -6.76 1.90 -3.25
N GLU A 323 -6.49 3.11 -2.77
CA GLU A 323 -6.85 3.65 -1.45
C GLU A 323 -8.33 3.53 -1.12
N ASN A 324 -9.19 3.77 -2.09
CA ASN A 324 -10.63 3.78 -1.83
C ASN A 324 -11.47 2.98 -2.83
N GLY A 325 -10.87 2.01 -3.56
CA GLY A 325 -11.64 1.24 -4.51
C GLY A 325 -11.03 0.02 -5.17
N LEU A 326 -9.72 -0.05 -5.42
CA LEU A 326 -9.02 -1.08 -6.21
C LEU A 326 -9.44 -1.14 -7.70
N ARG A 327 -10.03 -0.06 -8.24
CA ARG A 327 -10.54 -0.07 -9.61
C ARG A 327 -9.44 -0.22 -10.66
N GLY A 328 -8.25 0.38 -10.43
CA GLY A 328 -7.11 0.30 -11.33
C GLY A 328 -6.58 -1.11 -11.50
N GLY A 329 -6.32 -1.82 -10.42
CA GLY A 329 -5.86 -3.20 -10.45
C GLY A 329 -6.89 -4.15 -11.08
N GLN A 330 -8.18 -3.96 -10.75
CA GLN A 330 -9.28 -4.74 -11.34
C GLN A 330 -9.39 -4.52 -12.86
N GLU A 331 -9.34 -3.28 -13.32
CA GLU A 331 -9.41 -2.94 -14.75
C GLU A 331 -8.17 -3.45 -15.50
N TYR A 332 -6.99 -3.32 -14.89
CA TYR A 332 -5.77 -3.85 -15.47
C TYR A 332 -5.87 -5.36 -15.73
N ALA A 333 -6.27 -6.13 -14.73
CA ALA A 333 -6.43 -7.57 -14.84
C ALA A 333 -7.56 -7.96 -15.83
N ARG A 334 -8.65 -7.19 -15.87
CA ARG A 334 -9.75 -7.42 -16.82
C ARG A 334 -9.27 -7.27 -18.28
N VAL A 335 -8.55 -6.19 -18.57
CA VAL A 335 -8.01 -5.91 -19.91
C VAL A 335 -6.93 -6.93 -20.29
N ALA A 336 -6.05 -7.30 -19.36
CA ALA A 336 -5.04 -8.33 -19.56
C ALA A 336 -5.69 -9.67 -19.99
N LYS A 337 -6.75 -10.07 -19.27
CA LYS A 337 -7.52 -11.27 -19.61
C LYS A 337 -8.17 -11.19 -20.98
N GLU A 338 -8.81 -10.09 -21.30
CA GLU A 338 -9.46 -9.89 -22.62
C GLU A 338 -8.48 -9.95 -23.79
N ARG A 339 -7.27 -9.43 -23.58
CA ARG A 339 -6.19 -9.43 -24.58
C ARG A 339 -5.41 -10.74 -24.63
N GLY A 340 -5.67 -11.68 -23.71
CA GLY A 340 -4.91 -12.92 -23.59
C GLY A 340 -3.44 -12.67 -23.23
N GLU A 341 -3.15 -11.62 -22.47
CA GLU A 341 -1.78 -11.29 -22.06
C GLU A 341 -1.25 -12.33 -21.07
N LYS A 342 0.01 -12.71 -21.21
CA LYS A 342 0.65 -13.71 -20.35
C LYS A 342 1.56 -13.04 -19.32
N HIS A 343 1.03 -12.71 -18.15
CA HIS A 343 1.84 -12.26 -17.03
C HIS A 343 2.48 -13.47 -16.33
N ILE A 344 3.80 -13.59 -16.41
CA ILE A 344 4.51 -14.66 -15.68
C ILE A 344 4.73 -14.28 -14.21
N ALA A 345 4.92 -13.00 -13.94
CA ALA A 345 5.02 -12.43 -12.59
C ALA A 345 4.48 -10.99 -12.58
N ALA A 346 3.96 -10.59 -11.42
CA ALA A 346 3.63 -9.21 -11.11
C ALA A 346 4.19 -8.87 -9.73
N ILE A 347 4.90 -7.74 -9.62
CA ILE A 347 5.60 -7.28 -8.41
C ILE A 347 5.00 -5.95 -8.02
N GLU A 348 4.56 -5.84 -6.76
CA GLU A 348 4.05 -4.60 -6.19
C GLU A 348 4.88 -4.19 -4.98
N SER A 349 5.18 -2.91 -4.88
CA SER A 349 5.76 -2.29 -3.70
C SER A 349 4.70 -1.35 -3.11
N ASP A 350 4.11 -1.75 -1.98
CA ASP A 350 3.07 -1.02 -1.27
C ASP A 350 3.19 -1.31 0.24
N SER A 351 4.37 -1.00 0.77
CA SER A 351 4.68 -1.15 2.20
C SER A 351 5.70 -0.11 2.67
N GLY A 352 5.81 0.98 1.90
CA GLY A 352 6.69 2.11 2.14
C GLY A 352 8.12 1.95 1.64
N GLY A 353 8.82 3.06 1.55
CA GLY A 353 10.22 3.16 1.11
C GLY A 353 11.25 2.83 2.19
N PHE A 354 10.97 1.86 3.07
CA PHE A 354 11.88 1.41 4.13
C PHE A 354 12.87 0.36 3.64
N LEU A 355 13.85 0.02 4.51
CA LEU A 355 14.90 -0.95 4.18
C LEU A 355 14.30 -2.28 3.71
N PRO A 356 14.57 -2.72 2.47
CA PRO A 356 14.04 -3.98 1.95
C PRO A 356 14.71 -5.17 2.64
N ILE A 357 13.91 -6.17 3.02
CA ILE A 357 14.40 -7.41 3.66
C ILE A 357 14.08 -8.67 2.84
N GLY A 358 13.33 -8.53 1.74
CA GLY A 358 12.98 -9.66 0.89
C GLY A 358 11.76 -9.44 0.03
N PHE A 359 11.08 -10.55 -0.30
CA PHE A 359 9.87 -10.57 -1.11
C PHE A 359 8.87 -11.59 -0.55
N SER A 360 7.61 -11.19 -0.45
CA SER A 360 6.51 -12.13 -0.27
C SER A 360 6.06 -12.68 -1.62
N SER A 361 5.44 -13.86 -1.63
CA SER A 361 4.91 -14.38 -2.89
C SER A 361 3.67 -15.26 -2.70
N THR A 362 2.80 -15.26 -3.72
CA THR A 362 1.65 -16.16 -3.84
C THR A 362 1.66 -16.78 -5.22
N GLY A 363 2.00 -18.04 -5.29
CA GLY A 363 2.10 -18.82 -6.52
C GLY A 363 2.10 -20.31 -6.21
N THR A 364 2.36 -21.14 -7.21
CA THR A 364 2.53 -22.59 -7.06
C THR A 364 3.77 -22.90 -6.22
N GLU A 365 3.85 -24.12 -5.69
CA GLU A 365 5.03 -24.57 -4.95
C GLU A 365 6.30 -24.49 -5.83
N ALA A 366 6.20 -24.88 -7.11
CA ALA A 366 7.31 -24.80 -8.07
C ALA A 366 7.81 -23.36 -8.25
N GLN A 367 6.89 -22.40 -8.41
CA GLN A 367 7.24 -20.98 -8.55
C GLN A 367 7.93 -20.44 -7.29
N ARG A 368 7.41 -20.76 -6.10
CA ARG A 368 8.04 -20.36 -4.84
C ARG A 368 9.41 -21.01 -4.63
N ALA A 369 9.56 -22.29 -4.98
CA ALA A 369 10.85 -22.98 -4.92
C ALA A 369 11.88 -22.35 -5.88
N LYS A 370 11.45 -21.93 -7.08
CA LYS A 370 12.31 -21.20 -8.02
C LYS A 370 12.74 -19.84 -7.44
N LEU A 371 11.83 -19.08 -6.86
CA LEU A 371 12.15 -17.82 -6.19
C LEU A 371 13.18 -18.03 -5.06
N ALA A 372 12.95 -19.05 -4.22
CA ALA A 372 13.85 -19.40 -3.13
C ALA A 372 15.25 -19.85 -3.61
N SER A 373 15.36 -20.39 -4.82
CA SER A 373 16.65 -20.81 -5.40
C SER A 373 17.62 -19.64 -5.65
N TRP A 374 17.13 -18.41 -5.69
CA TRP A 374 17.94 -17.21 -5.84
C TRP A 374 18.40 -16.61 -4.50
N ALA A 375 18.11 -17.26 -3.37
CA ALA A 375 18.43 -16.74 -2.04
C ALA A 375 19.90 -16.37 -1.87
N ASP A 376 20.83 -17.19 -2.34
CA ASP A 376 22.28 -16.92 -2.21
C ASP A 376 22.75 -15.73 -3.07
N LEU A 377 22.05 -15.44 -4.19
CA LEU A 377 22.29 -14.26 -5.02
C LEU A 377 21.76 -12.98 -4.38
N LEU A 378 20.65 -13.06 -3.64
CA LEU A 378 19.94 -11.90 -3.07
C LEU A 378 20.42 -11.59 -1.64
N ARG A 379 20.89 -12.59 -0.89
CA ARG A 379 21.37 -12.44 0.50
C ARG A 379 22.48 -11.38 0.69
N PRO A 380 23.48 -11.21 -0.21
CA PRO A 380 24.47 -10.14 -0.07
C PRO A 380 23.88 -8.72 -0.05
N TYR A 381 22.66 -8.57 -0.54
CA TYR A 381 21.92 -7.31 -0.59
C TYR A 381 20.84 -7.23 0.51
N GLN A 382 20.93 -8.06 1.54
CA GLN A 382 20.01 -8.16 2.69
C GLN A 382 18.59 -8.65 2.35
N LEU A 383 18.35 -9.15 1.15
CA LEU A 383 17.07 -9.73 0.73
C LEU A 383 17.02 -11.22 1.13
N TRP A 384 16.81 -11.48 2.39
CA TRP A 384 16.89 -12.82 2.98
C TRP A 384 15.51 -13.49 3.16
N ASN A 385 14.42 -12.71 3.23
CA ASN A 385 13.07 -13.23 3.44
C ASN A 385 12.37 -13.46 2.08
N LEU A 386 12.38 -14.70 1.61
CA LEU A 386 11.75 -15.11 0.35
C LEU A 386 10.62 -16.15 0.57
N GLN A 387 10.21 -16.35 1.82
CA GLN A 387 9.27 -17.42 2.18
C GLN A 387 7.91 -16.89 2.65
N LYS A 388 7.78 -15.59 2.92
CA LYS A 388 6.52 -14.98 3.37
C LYS A 388 5.46 -15.14 2.27
N ALA A 389 4.27 -15.61 2.64
CA ALA A 389 3.12 -15.58 1.75
C ALA A 389 2.60 -14.14 1.61
N GLY A 390 2.22 -13.76 0.40
CA GLY A 390 1.71 -12.43 0.11
C GLY A 390 1.81 -12.08 -1.37
N GLY A 391 1.58 -10.84 -1.69
CA GLY A 391 1.61 -10.21 -3.02
C GLY A 391 1.33 -8.74 -2.82
N GLY A 392 0.44 -8.17 -3.60
CA GLY A 392 -0.04 -6.81 -3.45
C GLY A 392 -1.54 -6.72 -3.73
N ALA A 393 -2.14 -5.59 -3.41
CA ALA A 393 -3.58 -5.37 -3.58
C ALA A 393 -3.95 -5.20 -5.06
N ASP A 394 -3.20 -4.38 -5.81
CA ASP A 394 -3.46 -4.07 -7.21
C ASP A 394 -3.14 -5.24 -8.15
N ILE A 395 -2.14 -6.05 -7.84
CA ILE A 395 -1.80 -7.25 -8.60
C ILE A 395 -2.67 -8.46 -8.23
N GLY A 396 -3.39 -8.39 -7.11
CA GLY A 396 -4.26 -9.46 -6.61
C GLY A 396 -5.21 -10.05 -7.65
N PRO A 397 -5.90 -9.24 -8.48
CA PRO A 397 -6.81 -9.72 -9.53
C PRO A 397 -6.15 -10.54 -10.64
N LEU A 398 -4.82 -10.50 -10.81
CA LEU A 398 -4.10 -11.33 -11.79
C LEU A 398 -3.93 -12.79 -11.34
N ARG A 399 -4.23 -13.11 -10.07
CA ARG A 399 -4.08 -14.47 -9.50
C ARG A 399 -4.81 -15.52 -10.32
N ASP A 400 -6.01 -15.25 -10.75
CA ASP A 400 -6.86 -16.18 -11.50
C ASP A 400 -6.34 -16.44 -12.95
N GLN A 401 -5.32 -15.70 -13.37
CA GLN A 401 -4.66 -15.84 -14.66
C GLN A 401 -3.35 -16.66 -14.55
N GLY A 402 -3.05 -17.20 -13.36
CA GLY A 402 -1.85 -18.02 -13.11
C GLY A 402 -0.57 -17.22 -12.92
N THR A 403 -0.69 -15.91 -12.71
CA THR A 403 0.45 -15.00 -12.47
C THR A 403 1.05 -15.25 -11.09
N LEU A 404 2.38 -15.35 -10.99
CA LEU A 404 3.07 -15.28 -9.71
C LEU A 404 2.98 -13.84 -9.16
N LEU A 405 2.32 -13.68 -8.02
CA LEU A 405 2.20 -12.38 -7.35
C LEU A 405 3.31 -12.24 -6.32
N ILE A 406 4.00 -11.10 -6.34
CA ILE A 406 5.14 -10.81 -5.47
C ILE A 406 4.97 -9.44 -4.83
N GLY A 407 5.20 -9.34 -3.53
CA GLY A 407 5.28 -8.06 -2.82
C GLY A 407 6.71 -7.76 -2.38
N LEU A 408 7.20 -6.55 -2.57
CA LEU A 408 8.43 -6.11 -1.90
C LEU A 408 8.17 -6.10 -0.39
N LEU A 409 9.08 -6.68 0.38
CA LEU A 409 9.02 -6.68 1.84
C LEU A 409 10.08 -5.74 2.41
N PRO A 410 9.71 -4.55 2.85
CA PRO A 410 10.57 -3.72 3.70
C PRO A 410 10.44 -4.13 5.18
N ASP A 411 11.30 -3.56 6.03
CA ASP A 411 11.09 -3.56 7.47
C ASP A 411 9.81 -2.77 7.80
N SER A 412 8.81 -3.46 8.33
CA SER A 412 7.47 -2.92 8.55
C SER A 412 7.30 -2.14 9.85
N GLN A 413 8.36 -2.04 10.70
CA GLN A 413 8.22 -1.53 12.07
C GLN A 413 7.82 -0.05 12.14
N LYS A 414 8.11 0.72 11.09
CA LYS A 414 7.81 2.16 11.04
C LYS A 414 6.62 2.50 10.15
N TYR A 415 6.13 1.60 9.29
CA TYR A 415 5.12 1.90 8.28
C TYR A 415 3.88 2.55 8.88
N PHE A 416 3.30 1.94 9.93
CA PHE A 416 2.09 2.45 10.56
C PHE A 416 2.27 3.73 11.41
N ILE A 417 3.46 4.31 11.44
CA ILE A 417 3.66 5.68 11.97
C ILE A 417 3.18 6.71 10.95
N TYR A 418 3.37 6.42 9.66
CA TYR A 418 3.12 7.34 8.54
C TYR A 418 1.84 7.01 7.77
N HIS A 419 1.54 5.73 7.62
CA HIS A 419 0.42 5.20 6.85
C HIS A 419 -0.89 5.94 7.12
N HIS A 420 -1.44 6.61 6.09
CA HIS A 420 -2.71 7.33 6.10
C HIS A 420 -2.75 8.56 7.04
N THR A 421 -1.62 9.24 7.24
CA THR A 421 -1.53 10.42 8.10
C THR A 421 -0.92 11.62 7.39
N GLU A 422 -1.04 12.80 8.02
CA GLU A 422 -0.34 14.01 7.57
C GLU A 422 1.19 13.91 7.72
N ALA A 423 1.70 12.91 8.43
CA ALA A 423 3.13 12.67 8.60
C ALA A 423 3.76 11.88 7.43
N ASP A 424 2.95 11.35 6.49
CA ASP A 424 3.46 10.69 5.28
C ASP A 424 3.90 11.73 4.25
N VAL A 425 5.08 12.27 4.47
CA VAL A 425 5.69 13.33 3.67
C VAL A 425 7.08 12.90 3.17
N PHE A 426 7.59 13.57 2.15
CA PHE A 426 8.88 13.24 1.55
C PHE A 426 10.03 13.17 2.56
N GLU A 427 10.05 14.05 3.55
CA GLU A 427 11.08 14.10 4.59
C GLU A 427 11.10 12.88 5.52
N ALA A 428 10.04 12.09 5.51
CA ALA A 428 9.97 10.82 6.25
C ALA A 428 10.73 9.68 5.56
N VAL A 429 11.05 9.83 4.27
CA VAL A 429 11.67 8.78 3.45
C VAL A 429 13.18 8.87 3.48
N ASP A 430 13.84 7.81 3.91
CA ASP A 430 15.30 7.69 3.80
C ASP A 430 15.70 7.36 2.36
N LYS A 431 16.56 8.22 1.78
CA LYS A 431 17.04 8.05 0.40
C LYS A 431 17.65 6.69 0.15
N ARG A 432 18.52 6.25 1.07
CA ARG A 432 19.26 5.00 0.90
C ARG A 432 18.34 3.77 0.97
N GLU A 433 17.39 3.77 1.90
CA GLU A 433 16.43 2.67 2.04
C GLU A 433 15.54 2.56 0.80
N LEU A 434 15.05 3.69 0.29
CA LEU A 434 14.23 3.76 -0.92
C LEU A 434 14.97 3.22 -2.16
N GLU A 435 16.21 3.68 -2.39
CA GLU A 435 17.06 3.25 -3.50
C GLU A 435 17.43 1.76 -3.42
N LEU A 436 17.67 1.24 -2.20
CA LEU A 436 17.87 -0.20 -2.01
C LEU A 436 16.63 -1.02 -2.38
N GLY A 437 15.43 -0.49 -2.14
CA GLY A 437 14.17 -1.09 -2.59
C GLY A 437 14.09 -1.19 -4.12
N ALA A 438 14.38 -0.09 -4.82
CA ALA A 438 14.41 -0.04 -6.28
C ALA A 438 15.43 -1.02 -6.87
N ALA A 439 16.66 -1.03 -6.33
CA ALA A 439 17.71 -1.96 -6.75
C ALA A 439 17.31 -3.43 -6.49
N GLY A 440 16.66 -3.72 -5.35
CA GLY A 440 16.16 -5.03 -5.02
C GLY A 440 15.10 -5.53 -6.00
N MET A 441 14.12 -4.68 -6.32
CA MET A 441 13.10 -4.98 -7.34
C MET A 441 13.73 -5.21 -8.72
N ALA A 442 14.68 -4.35 -9.13
CA ALA A 442 15.38 -4.50 -10.41
C ALA A 442 16.21 -5.80 -10.45
N ALA A 443 16.83 -6.19 -9.35
CA ALA A 443 17.57 -7.46 -9.25
C ALA A 443 16.64 -8.67 -9.41
N LEU A 444 15.47 -8.66 -8.76
CA LEU A 444 14.48 -9.72 -8.91
C LEU A 444 13.92 -9.78 -10.33
N VAL A 445 13.55 -8.62 -10.91
CA VAL A 445 13.06 -8.53 -12.29
C VAL A 445 14.11 -9.07 -13.27
N TYR A 446 15.39 -8.74 -13.06
CA TYR A 446 16.48 -9.29 -13.87
C TYR A 446 16.53 -10.83 -13.81
N LEU A 447 16.43 -11.43 -12.64
CA LEU A 447 16.43 -12.90 -12.49
C LEU A 447 15.21 -13.54 -13.16
N LEU A 448 14.02 -12.94 -12.98
CA LEU A 448 12.78 -13.38 -13.66
C LEU A 448 12.89 -13.26 -15.19
N ASP A 449 13.49 -12.17 -15.67
CA ASP A 449 13.70 -11.93 -17.09
C ASP A 449 14.67 -12.95 -17.70
N GLN A 450 15.77 -13.25 -17.00
CA GLN A 450 16.80 -14.15 -17.53
C GLN A 450 16.42 -15.63 -17.49
N GLU A 451 15.77 -16.08 -16.42
CA GLU A 451 15.50 -17.50 -16.17
C GLU A 451 14.02 -17.89 -16.34
N GLY A 452 13.11 -16.93 -16.21
CA GLY A 452 11.68 -17.20 -16.14
C GLY A 452 11.27 -17.84 -14.82
N ILE A 453 9.96 -18.11 -14.69
CA ILE A 453 9.36 -18.75 -13.52
C ILE A 453 8.21 -19.65 -13.99
N HIS A 454 8.39 -20.95 -13.91
CA HIS A 454 7.45 -21.95 -14.42
C HIS A 454 7.12 -22.97 -13.35
#